data_f4ba20da5ae4e1fd21bf944f51bad85b
#
_entry.id   f4ba20da5ae4e1fd21bf944f51bad85b
#
_cell.length_a   1.000
_cell.length_b   1.000
_cell.length_c   1.000
_cell.angle_alpha   90.00
_cell.angle_beta   90.00
_cell.angle_gamma   90.00
#
_symmetry.space_group_name_H-M   'P 1'
#
loop_
_entity.id
_entity.type
_entity.pdbx_description
1 polymer ?
#
loop_
_entity_poly.entity_id
_entity_poly.type
_entity_poly.pdbx_seq_one_letter_code
_entity_poly.pdbx_strand_id
1 'polypeptide(L)'
;MDWVWEWVAYALSNWKFLEVLEYMGSLSVLVAVLFYFSESGDRTKQKHYQAWQVINTAQGKGGSGGRLEALQELNADHIPLVGVDISGAFLQRIRLEGAKLVRSNFSAADARNGDFRYADFADADLSSANFRGSDFYKASFQGAQANDTDLSGADLTEANFSGANFANADLRHANLSNIRWREIVNLKMADIYDVKNPPDGFVPWALQNGAVATESESK
;
A
#
# COMPACT_ATOMS: atom_id res chain seq x y z
N MET A 1 -3.67 72.81 27.90
CA MET A 1 -3.38 71.52 27.27
C MET A 1 -4.01 70.34 28.01
N ASP A 2 -4.43 70.55 29.26
CA ASP A 2 -4.95 69.43 30.10
C ASP A 2 -6.37 68.99 29.70
N TRP A 3 -7.20 69.92 29.18
CA TRP A 3 -8.58 69.60 28.76
C TRP A 3 -8.66 68.48 27.64
N VAL A 4 -7.70 68.42 26.75
CA VAL A 4 -7.67 67.40 25.69
C VAL A 4 -7.41 66.00 26.29
N TRP A 5 -6.55 65.96 27.30
CA TRP A 5 -6.20 64.67 27.92
C TRP A 5 -7.35 64.20 28.85
N GLU A 6 -8.06 65.11 29.52
CA GLU A 6 -9.24 64.73 30.30
C GLU A 6 -10.37 64.22 29.41
N TRP A 7 -10.59 64.83 28.23
CA TRP A 7 -11.55 64.35 27.27
C TRP A 7 -11.15 62.98 26.67
N VAL A 8 -9.89 62.77 26.35
CA VAL A 8 -9.37 61.49 25.89
C VAL A 8 -9.50 60.41 26.97
N ALA A 9 -9.17 60.71 28.21
CA ALA A 9 -9.32 59.77 29.33
C ALA A 9 -10.80 59.45 29.58
N TYR A 10 -11.70 60.40 29.48
CA TYR A 10 -13.14 60.16 29.58
C TYR A 10 -13.71 59.33 28.45
N ALA A 11 -13.26 59.58 27.21
CA ALA A 11 -13.66 58.84 26.08
C ALA A 11 -13.15 57.38 26.16
N LEU A 12 -11.91 57.17 26.61
CA LEU A 12 -11.33 55.84 26.80
C LEU A 12 -11.96 55.08 27.99
N SER A 13 -12.33 55.78 29.10
CA SER A 13 -12.92 55.13 30.27
C SER A 13 -14.39 54.70 30.07
N ASN A 14 -15.13 55.44 29.23
CA ASN A 14 -16.52 55.10 28.88
C ASN A 14 -16.66 54.29 27.59
N TRP A 15 -15.57 53.99 26.95
CA TRP A 15 -15.61 53.29 25.69
C TRP A 15 -15.61 51.76 25.90
N LYS A 16 -16.76 51.15 25.72
CA LYS A 16 -16.91 49.66 25.69
C LYS A 16 -16.11 49.01 24.54
N PHE A 17 -15.30 49.80 23.87
CA PHE A 17 -14.47 49.34 22.77
C PHE A 17 -13.43 48.31 23.24
N LEU A 18 -12.87 48.41 24.44
CA LEU A 18 -11.94 47.41 24.98
C LEU A 18 -12.64 46.08 25.27
N GLU A 19 -13.87 46.11 25.81
CA GLU A 19 -14.67 44.88 25.95
C GLU A 19 -14.99 44.26 24.59
N VAL A 20 -15.37 45.08 23.60
CA VAL A 20 -15.62 44.60 22.23
C VAL A 20 -14.35 44.04 21.60
N LEU A 21 -13.18 44.67 21.80
CA LEU A 21 -11.88 44.18 21.32
C LEU A 21 -11.50 42.84 21.97
N GLU A 22 -11.78 42.62 23.24
CA GLU A 22 -11.56 41.37 23.95
C GLU A 22 -12.46 40.25 23.38
N TYR A 23 -13.75 40.55 23.16
CA TYR A 23 -14.69 39.63 22.53
C TYR A 23 -14.31 39.36 21.05
N MET A 24 -13.86 40.37 20.32
CA MET A 24 -13.38 40.20 18.94
C MET A 24 -12.09 39.38 18.87
N GLY A 25 -11.20 39.53 19.85
CA GLY A 25 -10.00 38.74 19.97
C GLY A 25 -10.31 37.22 20.15
N SER A 26 -11.20 36.92 21.12
CA SER A 26 -11.64 35.55 21.36
C SER A 26 -12.45 34.96 20.18
N LEU A 27 -13.29 35.78 19.53
CA LEU A 27 -14.03 35.38 18.33
C LEU A 27 -13.09 35.11 17.14
N SER A 28 -12.04 35.93 16.95
CA SER A 28 -11.07 35.73 15.88
C SER A 28 -10.29 34.44 16.04
N VAL A 29 -9.92 34.06 17.27
CA VAL A 29 -9.29 32.76 17.56
C VAL A 29 -10.25 31.61 17.24
N LEU A 30 -11.51 31.73 17.64
CA LEU A 30 -12.53 30.71 17.37
C LEU A 30 -12.76 30.53 15.86
N VAL A 31 -12.86 31.65 15.14
CA VAL A 31 -12.98 31.65 13.67
C VAL A 31 -11.73 31.04 13.02
N ALA A 32 -10.53 31.42 13.48
CA ALA A 32 -9.28 30.83 12.97
C ALA A 32 -9.21 29.31 13.21
N VAL A 33 -9.66 28.85 14.37
CA VAL A 33 -9.75 27.42 14.70
C VAL A 33 -10.75 26.70 13.78
N LEU A 34 -11.93 27.30 13.57
CA LEU A 34 -12.93 26.74 12.64
C LEU A 34 -12.41 26.68 11.20
N PHE A 35 -11.72 27.73 10.72
CA PHE A 35 -11.08 27.74 9.41
C PHE A 35 -9.98 26.69 9.32
N TYR A 36 -9.15 26.53 10.35
CA TYR A 36 -8.11 25.52 10.40
C TYR A 36 -8.66 24.10 10.24
N PHE A 37 -9.75 23.78 10.97
CA PHE A 37 -10.41 22.47 10.84
C PHE A 37 -11.14 22.31 9.50
N SER A 38 -11.76 23.35 8.97
CA SER A 38 -12.39 23.32 7.64
C SER A 38 -11.38 23.09 6.53
N GLU A 39 -10.21 23.73 6.60
CA GLU A 39 -9.16 23.61 5.59
C GLU A 39 -8.37 22.30 5.69
N SER A 40 -8.36 21.65 6.86
CA SER A 40 -7.64 20.37 7.04
C SER A 40 -8.14 19.27 6.11
N GLY A 41 -9.46 19.18 5.89
CA GLY A 41 -10.06 18.22 4.97
C GLY A 41 -9.67 18.45 3.51
N ASP A 42 -9.53 19.71 3.09
CA ASP A 42 -9.14 20.01 1.71
C ASP A 42 -7.65 19.78 1.48
N ARG A 43 -6.80 20.00 2.47
CA ARG A 43 -5.36 19.66 2.41
C ARG A 43 -5.14 18.15 2.24
N THR A 44 -5.91 17.32 2.94
CA THR A 44 -5.82 15.85 2.81
C THR A 44 -6.24 15.40 1.42
N LYS A 45 -7.36 15.93 0.89
CA LYS A 45 -7.79 15.63 -0.50
C LYS A 45 -6.75 16.06 -1.52
N GLN A 46 -6.12 17.22 -1.33
CA GLN A 46 -5.09 17.72 -2.23
C GLN A 46 -3.84 16.82 -2.21
N LYS A 47 -3.42 16.34 -1.03
CA LYS A 47 -2.33 15.36 -0.91
C LYS A 47 -2.64 14.07 -1.65
N HIS A 48 -3.82 13.48 -1.44
CA HIS A 48 -4.23 12.28 -2.16
C HIS A 48 -4.26 12.50 -3.68
N TYR A 49 -4.77 13.65 -4.13
CA TYR A 49 -4.75 13.99 -5.55
C TYR A 49 -3.31 14.06 -6.10
N GLN A 50 -2.38 14.69 -5.38
CA GLN A 50 -0.96 14.76 -5.75
C GLN A 50 -0.33 13.36 -5.77
N ALA A 51 -0.61 12.50 -4.77
CA ALA A 51 -0.13 11.13 -4.75
C ALA A 51 -0.61 10.33 -5.98
N TRP A 52 -1.90 10.41 -6.31
CA TRP A 52 -2.44 9.79 -7.52
C TRP A 52 -1.83 10.37 -8.81
N GLN A 53 -1.56 11.66 -8.84
CA GLN A 53 -0.88 12.31 -9.97
C GLN A 53 0.53 11.74 -10.18
N VAL A 54 1.29 11.56 -9.10
CA VAL A 54 2.64 10.96 -9.13
C VAL A 54 2.56 9.52 -9.65
N ILE A 55 1.63 8.71 -9.16
CA ILE A 55 1.46 7.32 -9.61
C ILE A 55 1.16 7.27 -11.10
N ASN A 56 0.17 8.05 -11.56
CA ASN A 56 -0.30 8.02 -12.95
C ASN A 56 0.72 8.61 -13.95
N THR A 57 1.46 9.66 -13.58
CA THR A 57 2.46 10.28 -14.47
C THR A 57 3.75 9.48 -14.60
N ALA A 58 4.04 8.62 -13.62
CA ALA A 58 5.19 7.72 -13.63
C ALA A 58 4.90 6.37 -14.32
N GLN A 59 3.66 6.13 -14.74
CA GLN A 59 3.25 4.91 -15.42
C GLN A 59 4.07 4.67 -16.68
N GLY A 60 4.55 3.45 -16.88
CA GLY A 60 5.41 3.08 -18.02
C GLY A 60 6.83 3.66 -18.01
N LYS A 61 7.20 4.39 -16.96
CA LYS A 61 8.57 4.89 -16.79
C LYS A 61 9.32 4.02 -15.77
N GLY A 62 10.53 3.61 -16.09
CA GLY A 62 11.40 2.89 -15.15
C GLY A 62 11.71 3.75 -13.92
N GLY A 63 11.97 3.11 -12.78
CA GLY A 63 12.28 3.75 -11.52
C GLY A 63 11.08 3.90 -10.58
N SER A 64 11.31 4.40 -9.36
CA SER A 64 10.22 4.63 -8.40
C SER A 64 9.44 5.91 -8.74
N GLY A 65 10.11 6.96 -9.23
CA GLY A 65 9.50 8.23 -9.61
C GLY A 65 8.63 8.88 -8.53
N GLY A 66 8.88 8.55 -7.24
CA GLY A 66 8.04 8.95 -6.10
C GLY A 66 6.81 8.06 -5.88
N ARG A 67 6.64 7.00 -6.70
CA ARG A 67 5.49 6.07 -6.57
C ARG A 67 5.49 5.33 -5.23
N LEU A 68 6.65 4.97 -4.72
CA LEU A 68 6.79 4.26 -3.45
C LEU A 68 6.20 5.07 -2.31
N GLU A 69 6.59 6.33 -2.18
CA GLU A 69 6.11 7.26 -1.16
C GLU A 69 4.61 7.54 -1.33
N ALA A 70 4.16 7.79 -2.57
CA ALA A 70 2.77 8.06 -2.88
C ALA A 70 1.84 6.88 -2.52
N LEU A 71 2.24 5.64 -2.86
CA LEU A 71 1.49 4.44 -2.52
C LEU A 71 1.42 4.22 -1.01
N GLN A 72 2.53 4.40 -0.31
CA GLN A 72 2.57 4.26 1.15
C GLN A 72 1.73 5.34 1.86
N GLU A 73 1.74 6.57 1.37
CA GLU A 73 0.90 7.66 1.90
C GLU A 73 -0.58 7.34 1.73
N LEU A 74 -1.01 6.93 0.52
CA LEU A 74 -2.39 6.53 0.27
C LEU A 74 -2.81 5.34 1.15
N ASN A 75 -1.94 4.34 1.28
CA ASN A 75 -2.23 3.17 2.12
C ASN A 75 -2.34 3.53 3.60
N ALA A 76 -1.46 4.39 4.11
CA ALA A 76 -1.50 4.87 5.50
C ALA A 76 -2.80 5.63 5.82
N ASP A 77 -3.33 6.34 4.84
CA ASP A 77 -4.62 7.03 4.93
C ASP A 77 -5.81 6.11 4.58
N HIS A 78 -5.57 4.80 4.46
CA HIS A 78 -6.57 3.76 4.13
C HIS A 78 -7.31 4.01 2.81
N ILE A 79 -6.68 4.70 1.85
CA ILE A 79 -7.26 4.90 0.52
C ILE A 79 -7.09 3.61 -0.28
N PRO A 80 -8.18 3.04 -0.83
CA PRO A 80 -8.11 1.83 -1.64
C PRO A 80 -7.26 2.03 -2.91
N LEU A 81 -6.33 1.11 -3.15
CA LEU A 81 -5.45 1.09 -4.33
C LEU A 81 -5.98 0.16 -5.43
N VAL A 82 -7.31 0.04 -5.51
CA VAL A 82 -8.00 -0.84 -6.46
C VAL A 82 -7.72 -0.42 -7.90
N GLY A 83 -7.25 -1.37 -8.72
CA GLY A 83 -6.95 -1.13 -10.12
C GLY A 83 -5.75 -0.21 -10.38
N VAL A 84 -4.91 0.05 -9.36
CA VAL A 84 -3.69 0.85 -9.56
C VAL A 84 -2.75 0.15 -10.53
N ASP A 85 -2.18 0.89 -11.48
CA ASP A 85 -1.16 0.39 -12.39
C ASP A 85 0.23 0.89 -11.97
N ILE A 86 1.03 -0.03 -11.48
CA ILE A 86 2.41 0.18 -11.05
C ILE A 86 3.35 -0.83 -11.72
N SER A 87 2.96 -1.27 -12.93
CA SER A 87 3.78 -2.17 -13.73
C SER A 87 5.20 -1.61 -13.94
N GLY A 88 6.20 -2.50 -13.89
CA GLY A 88 7.61 -2.17 -14.04
C GLY A 88 8.17 -1.18 -13.01
N ALA A 89 7.45 -0.90 -11.92
CA ALA A 89 7.90 0.04 -10.89
C ALA A 89 8.99 -0.56 -10.00
N PHE A 90 9.93 0.28 -9.54
CA PHE A 90 10.89 -0.08 -8.49
C PHE A 90 10.31 0.25 -7.12
N LEU A 91 9.86 -0.79 -6.41
CA LEU A 91 9.12 -0.71 -5.16
C LEU A 91 9.79 -1.52 -4.04
N GLN A 92 11.10 -1.67 -4.10
CA GLN A 92 11.82 -2.45 -3.10
C GLN A 92 11.56 -1.92 -1.69
N ARG A 93 11.27 -2.86 -0.75
CA ARG A 93 10.96 -2.56 0.65
C ARG A 93 9.73 -1.67 0.84
N ILE A 94 8.80 -1.66 -0.12
CA ILE A 94 7.52 -0.96 0.02
C ILE A 94 6.73 -1.51 1.21
N ARG A 95 5.98 -0.65 1.89
CA ARG A 95 5.08 -1.04 2.99
C ARG A 95 3.64 -0.80 2.57
N LEU A 96 2.94 -1.88 2.30
CA LEU A 96 1.53 -1.91 1.87
C LEU A 96 0.73 -2.91 2.72
N GLU A 97 1.02 -2.96 4.03
CA GLU A 97 0.26 -3.77 4.97
C GLU A 97 -1.23 -3.42 4.91
N GLY A 98 -2.09 -4.43 4.77
CA GLY A 98 -3.54 -4.27 4.68
C GLY A 98 -4.06 -3.56 3.44
N ALA A 99 -3.20 -3.29 2.44
CA ALA A 99 -3.59 -2.56 1.24
C ALA A 99 -4.67 -3.30 0.43
N LYS A 100 -5.65 -2.54 -0.08
CA LYS A 100 -6.66 -3.04 -1.03
C LYS A 100 -6.14 -2.91 -2.45
N LEU A 101 -5.51 -3.96 -2.96
CA LEU A 101 -4.84 -4.03 -4.27
C LEU A 101 -5.63 -4.87 -5.29
N VAL A 102 -6.94 -4.98 -5.09
CA VAL A 102 -7.84 -5.73 -5.99
C VAL A 102 -7.72 -5.21 -7.42
N ARG A 103 -7.48 -6.12 -8.37
CA ARG A 103 -7.31 -5.81 -9.81
C ARG A 103 -6.17 -4.82 -10.09
N SER A 104 -5.20 -4.68 -9.21
CA SER A 104 -4.01 -3.89 -9.46
C SER A 104 -3.08 -4.56 -10.46
N ASN A 105 -2.23 -3.76 -11.12
CA ASN A 105 -1.23 -4.25 -12.05
C ASN A 105 0.18 -4.01 -11.48
N PHE A 106 0.84 -5.08 -11.06
CA PHE A 106 2.23 -5.13 -10.60
C PHE A 106 3.15 -5.83 -11.62
N SER A 107 2.67 -6.07 -12.85
CA SER A 107 3.45 -6.85 -13.82
C SER A 107 4.85 -6.29 -14.00
N ALA A 108 5.86 -7.15 -13.94
CA ALA A 108 7.28 -6.82 -14.00
C ALA A 108 7.77 -5.80 -12.94
N ALA A 109 7.01 -5.53 -11.88
CA ALA A 109 7.44 -4.65 -10.78
C ALA A 109 8.53 -5.32 -9.93
N ASP A 110 9.47 -4.53 -9.42
CA ASP A 110 10.46 -4.97 -8.44
C ASP A 110 10.04 -4.53 -7.03
N ALA A 111 9.41 -5.42 -6.30
CA ALA A 111 8.89 -5.19 -4.95
C ALA A 111 9.57 -6.09 -3.90
N ARG A 112 10.83 -6.43 -4.13
CA ARG A 112 11.62 -7.29 -3.22
C ARG A 112 11.64 -6.77 -1.79
N ASN A 113 11.54 -7.71 -0.83
CA ASN A 113 11.52 -7.41 0.61
C ASN A 113 10.39 -6.44 1.01
N GLY A 114 9.29 -6.42 0.27
CA GLY A 114 8.11 -5.61 0.57
C GLY A 114 7.28 -6.20 1.72
N ASP A 115 6.57 -5.35 2.42
CA ASP A 115 5.59 -5.72 3.44
C ASP A 115 4.17 -5.62 2.84
N PHE A 116 3.58 -6.77 2.58
CA PHE A 116 2.24 -6.94 2.02
C PHE A 116 1.35 -7.78 2.95
N ARG A 117 1.66 -7.79 4.23
CA ARG A 117 0.85 -8.53 5.20
C ARG A 117 -0.59 -8.07 5.14
N TYR A 118 -1.53 -9.03 5.16
CA TYR A 118 -2.97 -8.77 5.07
C TYR A 118 -3.41 -8.05 3.78
N ALA A 119 -2.54 -7.85 2.78
CA ALA A 119 -2.91 -7.18 1.54
C ALA A 119 -3.88 -8.04 0.71
N ASP A 120 -4.78 -7.39 -0.02
CA ASP A 120 -5.75 -8.03 -0.89
C ASP A 120 -5.38 -7.82 -2.37
N PHE A 121 -4.80 -8.86 -2.99
CA PHE A 121 -4.44 -8.92 -4.40
C PHE A 121 -5.49 -9.68 -5.24
N ALA A 122 -6.75 -9.71 -4.82
CA ALA A 122 -7.76 -10.40 -5.58
C ALA A 122 -7.82 -9.90 -7.02
N ASP A 123 -7.76 -10.85 -7.99
CA ASP A 123 -7.76 -10.59 -9.42
C ASP A 123 -6.63 -9.66 -9.91
N ALA A 124 -5.57 -9.46 -9.15
CA ALA A 124 -4.42 -8.64 -9.55
C ALA A 124 -3.54 -9.32 -10.60
N ASP A 125 -2.89 -8.52 -11.44
CA ASP A 125 -1.83 -8.97 -12.33
C ASP A 125 -0.46 -8.77 -11.65
N LEU A 126 0.18 -9.88 -11.28
CA LEU A 126 1.49 -9.95 -10.66
C LEU A 126 2.52 -10.58 -11.59
N SER A 127 2.16 -10.77 -12.88
CA SER A 127 2.97 -11.52 -13.85
C SER A 127 4.39 -10.97 -13.94
N SER A 128 5.38 -11.84 -13.85
CA SER A 128 6.81 -11.50 -13.91
C SER A 128 7.29 -10.51 -12.85
N ALA A 129 6.49 -10.23 -11.83
CA ALA A 129 6.92 -9.36 -10.72
C ALA A 129 7.95 -10.06 -9.83
N ASN A 130 8.82 -9.27 -9.23
CA ASN A 130 9.80 -9.76 -8.27
C ASN A 130 9.40 -9.37 -6.84
N PHE A 131 8.95 -10.37 -6.08
CA PHE A 131 8.58 -10.28 -4.67
C PHE A 131 9.51 -11.09 -3.77
N ARG A 132 10.72 -11.35 -4.21
CA ARG A 132 11.69 -12.14 -3.44
C ARG A 132 11.82 -11.62 -2.00
N GLY A 133 11.68 -12.53 -1.03
CA GLY A 133 11.84 -12.23 0.40
C GLY A 133 10.77 -11.29 0.98
N SER A 134 9.66 -11.07 0.29
CA SER A 134 8.55 -10.23 0.78
C SER A 134 7.68 -10.96 1.79
N ASP A 135 7.01 -10.20 2.64
CA ASP A 135 6.08 -10.69 3.65
C ASP A 135 4.64 -10.57 3.14
N PHE A 136 4.00 -11.71 2.94
CA PHE A 136 2.61 -11.86 2.52
C PHE A 136 1.76 -12.58 3.58
N TYR A 137 2.13 -12.49 4.85
CA TYR A 137 1.36 -13.09 5.91
C TYR A 137 -0.12 -12.74 5.79
N LYS A 138 -0.99 -13.76 5.67
CA LYS A 138 -2.44 -13.62 5.49
C LYS A 138 -2.88 -12.79 4.26
N ALA A 139 -2.04 -12.60 3.27
CA ALA A 139 -2.44 -11.94 2.04
C ALA A 139 -3.40 -12.80 1.22
N SER A 140 -4.24 -12.15 0.41
CA SER A 140 -5.14 -12.82 -0.54
C SER A 140 -4.59 -12.70 -1.95
N PHE A 141 -4.37 -13.84 -2.61
CA PHE A 141 -4.06 -13.96 -4.04
C PHE A 141 -5.26 -14.52 -4.83
N GLN A 142 -6.46 -14.37 -4.29
CA GLN A 142 -7.65 -14.96 -4.91
C GLN A 142 -7.80 -14.49 -6.35
N GLY A 143 -7.78 -15.45 -7.31
CA GLY A 143 -7.91 -15.14 -8.74
C GLY A 143 -6.70 -14.43 -9.37
N ALA A 144 -5.64 -14.16 -8.61
CA ALA A 144 -4.49 -13.41 -9.08
C ALA A 144 -3.73 -14.13 -10.21
N GLN A 145 -3.20 -13.37 -11.16
CA GLN A 145 -2.27 -13.84 -12.19
C GLN A 145 -0.84 -13.64 -11.68
N ALA A 146 -0.23 -14.70 -11.17
CA ALA A 146 1.13 -14.70 -10.63
C ALA A 146 2.07 -15.61 -11.45
N ASN A 147 1.82 -15.68 -12.76
CA ASN A 147 2.71 -16.44 -13.65
C ASN A 147 4.07 -15.75 -13.77
N ASP A 148 5.14 -16.55 -13.85
CA ASP A 148 6.54 -16.09 -13.94
C ASP A 148 6.98 -15.18 -12.77
N THR A 149 6.25 -15.17 -11.65
CA THR A 149 6.51 -14.32 -10.47
C THR A 149 7.62 -14.93 -9.61
N ASP A 150 8.59 -14.13 -9.18
CA ASP A 150 9.59 -14.53 -8.19
C ASP A 150 9.06 -14.26 -6.75
N LEU A 151 8.65 -15.33 -6.08
CA LEU A 151 8.24 -15.37 -4.67
C LEU A 151 9.28 -16.12 -3.80
N SER A 152 10.50 -16.28 -4.31
CA SER A 152 11.52 -17.05 -3.61
C SER A 152 11.84 -16.45 -2.22
N GLY A 153 11.84 -17.31 -1.21
CA GLY A 153 12.05 -16.92 0.18
C GLY A 153 10.98 -16.02 0.80
N ALA A 154 9.83 -15.82 0.13
CA ALA A 154 8.72 -15.03 0.68
C ALA A 154 8.04 -15.74 1.87
N ASP A 155 7.50 -14.97 2.80
CA ASP A 155 6.61 -15.49 3.83
C ASP A 155 5.15 -15.43 3.34
N LEU A 156 4.60 -16.59 3.00
CA LEU A 156 3.25 -16.78 2.50
C LEU A 156 2.34 -17.44 3.57
N THR A 157 2.76 -17.40 4.83
CA THR A 157 2.00 -18.00 5.93
C THR A 157 0.54 -17.55 5.92
N GLU A 158 -0.39 -18.50 5.96
CA GLU A 158 -1.84 -18.30 5.92
C GLU A 158 -2.37 -17.58 4.66
N ALA A 159 -1.58 -17.42 3.61
CA ALA A 159 -2.02 -16.78 2.37
C ALA A 159 -3.12 -17.60 1.66
N ASN A 160 -3.99 -16.91 0.95
CA ASN A 160 -5.08 -17.52 0.18
C ASN A 160 -4.72 -17.57 -1.31
N PHE A 161 -4.50 -18.76 -1.86
CA PHE A 161 -4.17 -19.01 -3.26
C PHE A 161 -5.36 -19.46 -4.12
N SER A 162 -6.59 -19.39 -3.58
CA SER A 162 -7.77 -19.86 -4.32
C SER A 162 -7.93 -19.16 -5.66
N GLY A 163 -8.06 -19.91 -6.72
CA GLY A 163 -8.26 -19.37 -8.08
C GLY A 163 -7.01 -18.78 -8.73
N ALA A 164 -5.88 -18.72 -8.03
CA ALA A 164 -4.67 -18.09 -8.55
C ALA A 164 -3.94 -18.96 -9.61
N ASN A 165 -3.23 -18.28 -10.50
CA ASN A 165 -2.37 -18.87 -11.50
C ASN A 165 -0.89 -18.59 -11.17
N PHE A 166 -0.14 -19.61 -10.76
CA PHE A 166 1.28 -19.58 -10.44
C PHE A 166 2.15 -20.32 -11.47
N ALA A 167 1.73 -20.40 -12.72
CA ALA A 167 2.54 -21.05 -13.76
C ALA A 167 3.94 -20.41 -13.82
N ASN A 168 4.99 -21.23 -13.85
CA ASN A 168 6.40 -20.81 -13.86
C ASN A 168 6.83 -19.95 -12.65
N ALA A 169 6.03 -19.81 -11.59
CA ALA A 169 6.40 -19.01 -10.43
C ALA A 169 7.57 -19.67 -9.67
N ASP A 170 8.47 -18.85 -9.16
CA ASP A 170 9.54 -19.29 -8.26
C ASP A 170 9.07 -19.19 -6.80
N LEU A 171 8.76 -20.33 -6.19
CA LEU A 171 8.37 -20.46 -4.80
C LEU A 171 9.50 -21.06 -3.92
N ARG A 172 10.71 -21.19 -4.45
CA ARG A 172 11.82 -21.81 -3.72
C ARG A 172 12.04 -21.13 -2.37
N HIS A 173 12.25 -21.95 -1.34
CA HIS A 173 12.48 -21.47 0.04
C HIS A 173 11.34 -20.64 0.65
N ALA A 174 10.19 -20.50 -0.04
CA ALA A 174 9.04 -19.78 0.50
C ALA A 174 8.41 -20.51 1.69
N ASN A 175 7.89 -19.78 2.66
CA ASN A 175 7.17 -20.33 3.79
C ASN A 175 5.69 -20.48 3.44
N LEU A 176 5.21 -21.71 3.32
CA LEU A 176 3.85 -22.06 2.92
C LEU A 176 2.96 -22.51 4.09
N SER A 177 3.29 -22.11 5.31
CA SER A 177 2.55 -22.52 6.49
C SER A 177 1.06 -22.16 6.38
N ASN A 178 0.18 -23.14 6.51
CA ASN A 178 -1.28 -22.97 6.53
C ASN A 178 -1.88 -22.24 5.31
N ILE A 179 -1.25 -22.24 4.14
CA ILE A 179 -1.83 -21.66 2.92
C ILE A 179 -3.14 -22.36 2.53
N ARG A 180 -4.06 -21.60 1.89
CA ARG A 180 -5.23 -22.15 1.21
C ARG A 180 -4.88 -22.44 -0.24
N TRP A 181 -4.68 -23.73 -0.60
CA TRP A 181 -4.08 -24.13 -1.87
C TRP A 181 -4.96 -25.00 -2.76
N ARG A 182 -6.02 -25.60 -2.23
CA ARG A 182 -6.78 -26.65 -2.93
C ARG A 182 -7.48 -26.18 -4.21
N GLU A 183 -7.68 -24.87 -4.36
CA GLU A 183 -8.35 -24.25 -5.50
C GLU A 183 -7.37 -23.48 -6.41
N ILE A 184 -6.06 -23.74 -6.31
CA ILE A 184 -5.10 -23.18 -7.26
C ILE A 184 -5.44 -23.68 -8.67
N VAL A 185 -5.49 -22.75 -9.62
CA VAL A 185 -5.88 -23.06 -11.01
C VAL A 185 -4.71 -23.62 -11.82
N ASN A 186 -3.50 -23.13 -11.58
CA ASN A 186 -2.34 -23.53 -12.35
C ASN A 186 -1.05 -23.42 -11.53
N LEU A 187 -0.27 -24.50 -11.50
CA LEU A 187 1.07 -24.58 -10.90
C LEU A 187 2.09 -25.18 -11.87
N LYS A 188 1.75 -25.25 -13.17
CA LYS A 188 2.65 -25.87 -14.16
C LYS A 188 3.99 -25.16 -14.17
N MET A 189 5.07 -25.94 -13.99
CA MET A 189 6.46 -25.45 -13.93
C MET A 189 6.77 -24.50 -12.78
N ALA A 190 5.86 -24.32 -11.80
CA ALA A 190 6.19 -23.61 -10.58
C ALA A 190 7.29 -24.37 -9.81
N ASP A 191 8.34 -23.68 -9.39
CA ASP A 191 9.42 -24.28 -8.62
C ASP A 191 9.14 -24.21 -7.12
N ILE A 192 8.93 -25.40 -6.53
CA ILE A 192 8.64 -25.56 -5.10
C ILE A 192 9.82 -26.19 -4.33
N TYR A 193 11.06 -26.04 -4.85
CA TYR A 193 12.24 -26.58 -4.19
C TYR A 193 12.42 -25.95 -2.79
N ASP A 194 12.67 -26.80 -1.80
CA ASP A 194 12.92 -26.42 -0.41
C ASP A 194 11.87 -25.44 0.19
N VAL A 195 10.60 -25.56 -0.24
CA VAL A 195 9.51 -24.81 0.42
C VAL A 195 9.41 -25.20 1.90
N LYS A 196 9.17 -24.23 2.76
CA LYS A 196 9.13 -24.40 4.22
C LYS A 196 7.69 -24.56 4.70
N ASN A 197 7.49 -25.47 5.66
CA ASN A 197 6.21 -25.71 6.33
C ASN A 197 5.02 -25.91 5.38
N PRO A 198 5.14 -26.66 4.26
CA PRO A 198 4.01 -26.87 3.37
C PRO A 198 2.91 -27.63 4.09
N PRO A 199 1.61 -27.31 3.86
CA PRO A 199 0.50 -28.08 4.42
C PRO A 199 0.54 -29.55 3.97
N ASP A 200 -0.03 -30.41 4.78
CA ASP A 200 -0.12 -31.85 4.49
C ASP A 200 -0.75 -32.09 3.11
N GLY A 201 -0.07 -32.89 2.28
CA GLY A 201 -0.53 -33.25 0.94
C GLY A 201 -0.27 -32.18 -0.14
N PHE A 202 0.21 -30.98 0.20
CA PHE A 202 0.49 -29.93 -0.79
C PHE A 202 1.57 -30.37 -1.79
N VAL A 203 2.74 -30.79 -1.32
CA VAL A 203 3.88 -31.10 -2.20
C VAL A 203 3.56 -32.22 -3.17
N PRO A 204 3.03 -33.41 -2.75
CA PRO A 204 2.66 -34.45 -3.70
C PRO A 204 1.60 -33.97 -4.71
N TRP A 205 0.61 -33.20 -4.26
CA TRP A 205 -0.42 -32.66 -5.13
C TRP A 205 0.18 -31.66 -6.15
N ALA A 206 1.05 -30.75 -5.73
CA ALA A 206 1.67 -29.75 -6.60
C ALA A 206 2.49 -30.40 -7.69
N LEU A 207 3.30 -31.43 -7.36
CA LEU A 207 4.09 -32.19 -8.32
C LEU A 207 3.19 -32.94 -9.35
N GLN A 208 2.06 -33.51 -8.90
CA GLN A 208 1.07 -34.12 -9.79
C GLN A 208 0.41 -33.12 -10.73
N ASN A 209 0.33 -31.81 -10.31
CA ASN A 209 -0.24 -30.72 -11.10
C ASN A 209 0.82 -29.93 -11.88
N GLY A 210 2.02 -30.49 -12.04
CA GLY A 210 3.05 -29.99 -12.96
C GLY A 210 4.04 -29.02 -12.33
N ALA A 211 4.02 -28.83 -11.01
CA ALA A 211 5.11 -28.14 -10.32
C ALA A 211 6.41 -28.95 -10.41
N VAL A 212 7.52 -28.30 -10.21
CA VAL A 212 8.86 -28.89 -10.17
C VAL A 212 9.52 -28.63 -8.81
N ALA A 213 10.46 -29.49 -8.44
CA ALA A 213 11.26 -29.32 -7.22
C ALA A 213 12.69 -29.74 -7.57
N THR A 214 13.37 -28.86 -8.28
CA THR A 214 14.75 -29.14 -8.73
C THR A 214 15.71 -28.18 -8.03
N GLU A 215 16.78 -28.77 -7.47
CA GLU A 215 17.92 -28.01 -7.01
C GLU A 215 18.54 -27.29 -8.20
N SER A 216 18.32 -25.96 -8.33
CA SER A 216 19.00 -25.21 -9.38
C SER A 216 20.50 -25.16 -9.03
N GLU A 217 21.35 -25.79 -9.83
CA GLU A 217 22.79 -25.56 -9.76
C GLU A 217 23.02 -24.04 -9.86
N SER A 218 23.44 -23.44 -8.75
CA SER A 218 23.90 -22.04 -8.75
C SER A 218 25.15 -21.96 -9.62
N LYS A 219 25.00 -21.42 -10.84
CA LYS A 219 26.13 -20.99 -11.65
C LYS A 219 26.66 -19.66 -11.22
#